data_8fad1c1a2d3057703cdce6e927ba6104
#
_entry.id   8fad1c1a2d3057703cdce6e927ba6104
#
_cell.length_a   1.000
_cell.length_b   1.000
_cell.length_c   1.000
_cell.angle_alpha   90.00
_cell.angle_beta   90.00
_cell.angle_gamma   90.00
#
_symmetry.space_group_name_H-M   'P 1'
#
loop_
_entity.id
_entity.type
_entity.pdbx_description
1 polymer ?
#
loop_
_entity_poly.entity_id
_entity_poly.type
_entity_poly.pdbx_seq_one_letter_code
_entity_poly.pdbx_strand_id
1 'polypeptide(L)'
;MSKVESSSAPAESTGHEVDYEHGGLNKETNWWGAFVIGLAGVILVTGIAPVMVTTLGAASIPLIVVITFMGFLLCLMLAEMAAMMPERTGGLPSFVYPAFKDKTPALSKHLNGGTAWAYWLGWFPVAPLNMILASFYIADRLNLNTEAGFTPINTFISWWTLGIAIVGILLFAIPAVLGIRIGAAFATVLGVISMIPLTFLAVAWIFSGSADIGNVTGFAHLDGSSFFSPLDGNGWLTVCLAYGFLLTWNVLAMEAAACYIGECHDPERDAKIAMNLEGGYGLFIYTLIPVGFIAVLGAKALSNPDLVDPNTIFVNFAGQIFNTAGEFLNWIIAIFLIVALALSALNAILGCARSLHQMSVDGHFPRFFSRVNKHGVPSRAALFNVAASLVVVLAGGAVEIYSFSNVGYTAAIIVSLVAYFMLRQFKPNARRPFRLPGIFKWISLVIAFCLFVMWSYGGYEYSRIGDTRIYYFLGFVVLLAYIPLHYYRTHVEDKRAAPPGATEQTAGMEERIHEK
;
A
#
# COMPACT_ATOMS: atom_id res chain seq x y z
N MET A 1 -17.13 -9.96 70.38
CA MET A 1 -16.52 -8.86 69.62
C MET A 1 -16.46 -9.29 68.18
N SER A 2 -17.46 -8.92 67.46
CA SER A 2 -17.76 -9.36 66.10
C SER A 2 -17.08 -8.47 65.06
N LYS A 3 -16.33 -9.09 64.16
CA LYS A 3 -15.88 -8.47 62.92
C LYS A 3 -17.04 -8.45 61.94
N VAL A 4 -17.38 -7.29 61.46
CA VAL A 4 -18.28 -7.09 60.30
C VAL A 4 -17.38 -7.07 59.09
N GLU A 5 -17.42 -8.11 58.26
CA GLU A 5 -16.89 -8.12 56.91
C GLU A 5 -17.93 -7.50 55.98
N SER A 6 -17.63 -6.33 55.45
CA SER A 6 -18.40 -5.74 54.33
C SER A 6 -17.86 -6.28 53.01
N SER A 7 -18.56 -7.26 52.46
CA SER A 7 -18.40 -7.71 51.08
C SER A 7 -18.95 -6.62 50.16
N SER A 8 -18.06 -5.85 49.54
CA SER A 8 -18.41 -5.05 48.35
C SER A 8 -18.05 -5.86 47.12
N ALA A 9 -19.09 -6.38 46.45
CA ALA A 9 -18.97 -6.93 45.13
C ALA A 9 -18.46 -5.85 44.15
N PRO A 10 -17.56 -6.17 43.20
CA PRO A 10 -17.13 -5.21 42.21
C PRO A 10 -18.32 -4.96 41.27
N ALA A 11 -18.69 -3.69 41.09
CA ALA A 11 -19.63 -3.28 40.07
C ALA A 11 -19.03 -3.65 38.68
N GLU A 12 -19.73 -4.45 37.91
CA GLU A 12 -19.45 -4.66 36.49
C GLU A 12 -19.54 -3.31 35.78
N SER A 13 -18.37 -2.74 35.45
CA SER A 13 -18.29 -1.59 34.56
C SER A 13 -18.52 -2.06 33.12
N THR A 14 -19.75 -2.00 32.65
CA THR A 14 -20.12 -2.14 31.23
C THR A 14 -19.79 -0.86 30.46
N GLY A 15 -18.53 -0.49 30.41
CA GLY A 15 -18.01 0.58 29.59
C GLY A 15 -16.59 0.24 29.23
N HIS A 16 -16.36 -0.26 28.02
CA HIS A 16 -15.00 -0.31 27.50
C HIS A 16 -14.49 1.13 27.41
N GLU A 17 -13.74 1.58 28.41
CA GLU A 17 -12.88 2.73 28.28
C GLU A 17 -11.91 2.42 27.14
N VAL A 18 -12.01 3.20 26.06
CA VAL A 18 -11.08 3.09 24.94
C VAL A 18 -9.71 3.55 25.46
N ASP A 19 -8.75 2.66 25.51
CA ASP A 19 -7.37 2.98 25.82
C ASP A 19 -6.78 3.83 24.70
N TYR A 20 -6.82 5.13 24.87
CA TYR A 20 -6.35 6.10 23.89
C TYR A 20 -4.84 6.07 23.67
N GLU A 21 -4.04 5.52 24.62
CA GLU A 21 -2.60 5.36 24.44
C GLU A 21 -2.26 4.32 23.37
N HIS A 22 -3.10 3.28 23.22
CA HIS A 22 -2.91 2.20 22.25
C HIS A 22 -3.96 2.21 21.12
N GLY A 23 -4.76 3.26 20.99
CA GLY A 23 -5.80 3.34 19.98
C GLY A 23 -6.92 2.30 20.16
N GLY A 24 -6.95 1.53 21.24
CA GLY A 24 -7.94 0.49 21.53
C GLY A 24 -7.83 -0.76 20.66
N LEU A 25 -6.71 -0.97 19.95
CA LEU A 25 -6.47 -2.17 19.14
C LEU A 25 -5.81 -3.28 19.96
N ASN A 26 -6.24 -4.53 19.72
CA ASN A 26 -5.70 -5.68 20.44
C ASN A 26 -4.31 -6.10 19.91
N LYS A 27 -3.40 -6.49 20.81
CA LYS A 27 -2.11 -7.09 20.46
C LYS A 27 -2.27 -8.61 20.28
N GLU A 28 -2.58 -9.06 19.08
CA GLU A 28 -2.91 -10.46 18.78
C GLU A 28 -2.10 -11.06 17.62
N THR A 29 -1.05 -10.36 17.16
CA THR A 29 -0.20 -10.82 16.06
C THR A 29 1.29 -10.79 16.43
N ASN A 30 2.15 -11.14 15.47
CA ASN A 30 3.61 -11.13 15.62
C ASN A 30 4.24 -10.72 14.25
N TRP A 31 5.58 -10.74 14.18
CA TRP A 31 6.31 -10.41 12.97
C TRP A 31 5.83 -11.19 11.73
N TRP A 32 5.45 -12.47 11.89
CA TRP A 32 4.96 -13.29 10.77
C TRP A 32 3.61 -12.79 10.28
N GLY A 33 2.67 -12.52 11.17
CA GLY A 33 1.36 -11.98 10.79
C GLY A 33 1.46 -10.61 10.13
N ALA A 34 2.30 -9.71 10.67
CA ALA A 34 2.56 -8.42 10.05
C ALA A 34 3.19 -8.58 8.66
N PHE A 35 4.20 -9.45 8.52
CA PHE A 35 4.88 -9.73 7.26
C PHE A 35 3.92 -10.30 6.20
N VAL A 36 3.15 -11.36 6.53
CA VAL A 36 2.30 -12.00 5.51
C VAL A 36 1.15 -11.12 5.04
N ILE A 37 0.61 -10.27 5.92
CA ILE A 37 -0.38 -9.29 5.50
C ILE A 37 0.32 -8.22 4.63
N GLY A 38 1.47 -7.72 5.05
CA GLY A 38 2.28 -6.75 4.32
C GLY A 38 2.78 -7.26 2.98
N LEU A 39 3.04 -8.57 2.86
CA LEU A 39 3.44 -9.23 1.61
C LEU A 39 2.52 -8.93 0.43
N ALA A 40 1.27 -8.54 0.72
CA ALA A 40 0.34 -8.06 -0.29
C ALA A 40 0.89 -6.90 -1.16
N GLY A 41 1.74 -6.04 -0.59
CA GLY A 41 2.42 -4.98 -1.34
C GLY A 41 3.48 -5.53 -2.31
N VAL A 42 4.15 -6.61 -1.94
CA VAL A 42 5.15 -7.26 -2.80
C VAL A 42 4.51 -8.03 -3.96
N ILE A 43 3.35 -8.66 -3.71
CA ILE A 43 2.62 -9.44 -4.72
C ILE A 43 2.10 -8.56 -5.88
N LEU A 44 2.02 -7.25 -5.72
CA LEU A 44 1.66 -6.31 -6.79
C LEU A 44 2.60 -6.37 -8.00
N VAL A 45 3.74 -7.04 -7.90
CA VAL A 45 4.61 -7.37 -9.05
C VAL A 45 3.83 -8.09 -10.15
N THR A 46 2.81 -8.89 -9.79
CA THR A 46 1.98 -9.62 -10.76
C THR A 46 1.18 -8.70 -11.69
N GLY A 47 0.88 -7.48 -11.26
CA GLY A 47 0.21 -6.47 -12.09
C GLY A 47 1.19 -5.56 -12.82
N ILE A 48 2.26 -5.10 -12.16
CA ILE A 48 3.13 -4.07 -12.72
C ILE A 48 4.25 -4.61 -13.61
N ALA A 49 4.81 -5.80 -13.30
CA ALA A 49 5.90 -6.34 -14.10
C ALA A 49 5.48 -6.59 -15.57
N PRO A 50 4.31 -7.21 -15.86
CA PRO A 50 3.81 -7.30 -17.22
C PRO A 50 3.75 -5.95 -17.94
N VAL A 51 3.11 -4.95 -17.33
CA VAL A 51 2.96 -3.60 -17.91
C VAL A 51 4.32 -2.99 -18.27
N MET A 52 5.29 -3.08 -17.36
CA MET A 52 6.61 -2.48 -17.58
C MET A 52 7.40 -3.16 -18.70
N VAL A 53 7.42 -4.51 -18.74
CA VAL A 53 8.20 -5.23 -19.73
C VAL A 53 7.56 -5.20 -21.12
N THR A 54 6.23 -5.14 -21.22
CA THR A 54 5.51 -5.03 -22.50
C THR A 54 5.48 -3.61 -23.06
N THR A 55 5.76 -2.60 -22.24
CA THR A 55 5.84 -1.20 -22.68
C THR A 55 7.28 -0.78 -22.99
N LEU A 56 8.22 -1.09 -22.07
CA LEU A 56 9.59 -0.58 -22.16
C LEU A 56 10.62 -1.65 -22.54
N GLY A 57 10.25 -2.92 -22.57
CA GLY A 57 11.21 -4.00 -22.79
C GLY A 57 12.30 -4.05 -21.72
N ALA A 58 13.54 -4.35 -22.11
CA ALA A 58 14.68 -4.39 -21.21
C ALA A 58 15.03 -3.01 -20.60
N ALA A 59 14.61 -1.92 -21.21
CA ALA A 59 14.74 -0.57 -20.66
C ALA A 59 13.96 -0.37 -19.33
N SER A 60 12.99 -1.24 -19.02
CA SER A 60 12.30 -1.23 -17.73
C SER A 60 13.19 -1.64 -16.56
N ILE A 61 14.21 -2.47 -16.77
CA ILE A 61 15.03 -3.08 -15.70
C ILE A 61 15.73 -2.02 -14.83
N PRO A 62 16.48 -1.05 -15.37
CA PRO A 62 17.14 -0.03 -14.56
C PRO A 62 16.14 0.74 -13.67
N LEU A 63 14.97 1.08 -14.21
CA LEU A 63 13.92 1.79 -13.46
C LEU A 63 13.38 0.92 -12.31
N ILE A 64 13.02 -0.32 -12.61
CA ILE A 64 12.49 -1.25 -11.61
C ILE A 64 13.52 -1.46 -10.49
N VAL A 65 14.77 -1.75 -10.81
CA VAL A 65 15.84 -2.00 -9.83
C VAL A 65 16.08 -0.78 -8.93
N VAL A 66 16.19 0.41 -9.52
CA VAL A 66 16.47 1.64 -8.76
C VAL A 66 15.30 1.97 -7.81
N ILE A 67 14.06 1.92 -8.30
CA ILE A 67 12.89 2.27 -7.48
C ILE A 67 12.62 1.18 -6.43
N THR A 68 12.83 -0.10 -6.76
CA THR A 68 12.74 -1.21 -5.78
C THR A 68 13.77 -1.04 -4.67
N PHE A 69 14.99 -0.64 -5.01
CA PHE A 69 16.01 -0.37 -4.01
C PHE A 69 15.63 0.83 -3.11
N MET A 70 15.01 1.87 -3.67
CA MET A 70 14.45 2.97 -2.86
C MET A 70 13.36 2.44 -1.89
N GLY A 71 12.50 1.52 -2.34
CA GLY A 71 11.49 0.87 -1.51
C GLY A 71 12.10 0.04 -0.38
N PHE A 72 13.16 -0.71 -0.67
CA PHE A 72 13.89 -1.45 0.37
C PHE A 72 14.48 -0.51 1.43
N LEU A 73 15.10 0.60 1.02
CA LEU A 73 15.61 1.61 1.95
C LEU A 73 14.48 2.27 2.76
N LEU A 74 13.32 2.49 2.17
CA LEU A 74 12.12 2.97 2.88
C LEU A 74 11.70 1.98 3.97
N CYS A 75 11.65 0.67 3.70
CA CYS A 75 11.33 -0.36 4.69
C CYS A 75 12.27 -0.34 5.88
N LEU A 76 13.59 -0.17 5.64
CA LEU A 76 14.57 -0.05 6.71
C LEU A 76 14.31 1.17 7.61
N MET A 77 14.00 2.33 7.00
CA MET A 77 13.70 3.56 7.73
C MET A 77 12.39 3.46 8.52
N LEU A 78 11.36 2.82 7.95
CA LEU A 78 10.10 2.55 8.63
C LEU A 78 10.27 1.55 9.78
N ALA A 79 11.11 0.52 9.63
CA ALA A 79 11.44 -0.40 10.72
C ALA A 79 12.03 0.34 11.93
N GLU A 80 12.90 1.34 11.69
CA GLU A 80 13.43 2.16 12.78
C GLU A 80 12.34 3.02 13.44
N MET A 81 11.46 3.65 12.65
CA MET A 81 10.37 4.47 13.19
C MET A 81 9.34 3.65 13.94
N ALA A 82 8.95 2.48 13.42
CA ALA A 82 8.00 1.59 14.06
C ALA A 82 8.55 1.00 15.37
N ALA A 83 9.82 0.58 15.40
CA ALA A 83 10.45 0.13 16.63
C ALA A 83 10.62 1.26 17.68
N MET A 84 10.76 2.51 17.23
CA MET A 84 10.86 3.69 18.11
C MET A 84 9.51 4.08 18.71
N MET A 85 8.40 3.76 18.05
CA MET A 85 7.03 4.17 18.42
C MET A 85 6.09 2.95 18.40
N PRO A 86 6.30 1.96 19.31
CA PRO A 86 5.64 0.67 19.27
C PRO A 86 4.13 0.71 19.58
N GLU A 87 3.63 1.84 20.07
CA GLU A 87 2.22 2.09 20.37
C GLU A 87 1.41 2.55 19.15
N ARG A 88 2.07 2.86 18.03
CA ARG A 88 1.40 3.43 16.86
C ARG A 88 1.10 2.39 15.80
N THR A 89 -0.11 2.46 15.26
CA THR A 89 -0.61 1.63 14.14
C THR A 89 -0.92 2.48 12.92
N GLY A 90 -1.28 1.87 11.79
CA GLY A 90 -1.70 2.59 10.59
C GLY A 90 -0.59 2.98 9.62
N GLY A 91 0.62 2.42 9.80
CA GLY A 91 1.71 2.55 8.84
C GLY A 91 2.44 3.88 8.86
N LEU A 92 3.06 4.19 7.75
CA LEU A 92 3.96 5.34 7.60
C LEU A 92 3.38 6.72 8.01
N PRO A 93 2.06 7.02 7.84
CA PRO A 93 1.53 8.31 8.25
C PRO A 93 1.54 8.51 9.76
N SER A 94 1.46 7.42 10.53
CA SER A 94 1.35 7.50 11.99
C SER A 94 2.59 8.09 12.66
N PHE A 95 3.73 8.10 11.98
CA PHE A 95 5.00 8.64 12.48
C PHE A 95 5.18 10.14 12.18
N VAL A 96 4.31 10.74 11.39
CA VAL A 96 4.43 12.15 10.95
C VAL A 96 4.19 13.10 12.10
N TYR A 97 3.08 12.97 12.84
CA TYR A 97 2.78 13.86 13.96
C TYR A 97 3.91 13.91 15.02
N PRO A 98 4.42 12.79 15.54
CA PRO A 98 5.53 12.81 16.50
C PRO A 98 6.81 13.44 15.95
N ALA A 99 7.02 13.41 14.63
CA ALA A 99 8.21 13.99 14.01
C ALA A 99 8.21 15.51 13.98
N PHE A 100 7.04 16.12 13.79
CA PHE A 100 6.91 17.55 13.57
C PHE A 100 6.40 18.34 14.77
N LYS A 101 5.72 17.70 15.74
CA LYS A 101 4.97 18.38 16.81
C LYS A 101 5.78 19.39 17.62
N ASP A 102 7.07 19.13 17.88
CA ASP A 102 7.90 19.96 18.75
C ASP A 102 8.47 21.20 18.01
N LYS A 103 8.57 21.16 16.68
CA LYS A 103 9.13 22.23 15.86
C LYS A 103 8.07 23.07 15.15
N THR A 104 7.02 22.43 14.71
CA THR A 104 5.94 23.07 13.94
C THR A 104 4.57 22.54 14.39
N PRO A 105 4.11 22.85 15.64
CA PRO A 105 2.91 22.21 16.21
C PRO A 105 1.66 22.38 15.36
N ALA A 106 1.42 23.57 14.82
CA ALA A 106 0.25 23.82 13.95
C ALA A 106 0.33 23.05 12.64
N LEU A 107 1.49 23.04 11.97
CA LEU A 107 1.69 22.32 10.73
C LEU A 107 1.67 20.80 10.93
N SER A 108 2.15 20.30 12.08
CA SER A 108 2.22 18.87 12.37
C SER A 108 0.87 18.17 12.32
N LYS A 109 -0.19 18.83 12.79
CA LYS A 109 -1.58 18.33 12.74
C LYS A 109 -2.06 18.16 11.31
N HIS A 110 -1.85 19.19 10.48
CA HIS A 110 -2.26 19.15 9.07
C HIS A 110 -1.42 18.15 8.25
N LEU A 111 -0.10 18.10 8.50
CA LEU A 111 0.75 17.10 7.84
C LEU A 111 0.34 15.68 8.21
N ASN A 112 0.07 15.38 9.49
CA ASN A 112 -0.35 14.06 9.92
C ASN A 112 -1.67 13.64 9.29
N GLY A 113 -2.72 14.46 9.42
CA GLY A 113 -4.02 14.17 8.88
C GLY A 113 -4.03 14.10 7.35
N GLY A 114 -3.35 15.04 6.68
CA GLY A 114 -3.21 15.06 5.23
C GLY A 114 -2.43 13.85 4.71
N THR A 115 -1.36 13.45 5.41
CA THR A 115 -0.56 12.26 5.03
C THR A 115 -1.35 10.97 5.22
N ALA A 116 -2.12 10.84 6.31
CA ALA A 116 -2.94 9.65 6.54
C ALA A 116 -4.07 9.53 5.52
N TRP A 117 -4.69 10.64 5.13
CA TRP A 117 -5.69 10.68 4.07
C TRP A 117 -5.08 10.37 2.69
N ALA A 118 -3.91 10.92 2.40
CA ALA A 118 -3.15 10.64 1.18
C ALA A 118 -2.75 9.15 1.10
N TYR A 119 -2.34 8.56 2.22
CA TYR A 119 -2.02 7.14 2.33
C TYR A 119 -3.26 6.27 2.10
N TRP A 120 -4.39 6.64 2.70
CA TRP A 120 -5.67 5.97 2.46
C TRP A 120 -6.05 6.05 0.97
N LEU A 121 -5.93 7.23 0.32
CA LEU A 121 -6.16 7.38 -1.12
C LEU A 121 -5.27 6.44 -1.94
N GLY A 122 -4.02 6.23 -1.53
CA GLY A 122 -3.10 5.33 -2.18
C GLY A 122 -3.49 3.85 -2.07
N TRP A 123 -4.02 3.43 -0.93
CA TRP A 123 -4.24 2.02 -0.63
C TRP A 123 -5.67 1.52 -0.84
N PHE A 124 -6.72 2.34 -0.60
CA PHE A 124 -8.08 1.83 -0.70
C PHE A 124 -8.46 1.34 -2.10
N PRO A 125 -7.90 1.92 -3.21
CA PRO A 125 -8.21 1.45 -4.55
C PRO A 125 -7.56 0.11 -4.92
N VAL A 126 -6.63 -0.40 -4.09
CA VAL A 126 -6.00 -1.71 -4.29
C VAL A 126 -7.03 -2.84 -4.26
N ALA A 127 -8.03 -2.77 -3.38
CA ALA A 127 -9.05 -3.81 -3.30
C ALA A 127 -9.89 -3.91 -4.59
N PRO A 128 -10.53 -2.84 -5.09
CA PRO A 128 -11.25 -2.91 -6.36
C PRO A 128 -10.36 -3.26 -7.55
N LEU A 129 -9.15 -2.70 -7.62
CA LEU A 129 -8.20 -3.02 -8.69
C LEU A 129 -7.91 -4.51 -8.77
N ASN A 130 -7.52 -5.11 -7.65
CA ASN A 130 -7.16 -6.53 -7.64
C ASN A 130 -8.35 -7.45 -7.89
N MET A 131 -9.55 -7.06 -7.48
CA MET A 131 -10.75 -7.84 -7.78
C MET A 131 -11.19 -7.70 -9.24
N ILE A 132 -10.98 -6.56 -9.88
CA ILE A 132 -11.15 -6.39 -11.32
C ILE A 132 -10.15 -7.30 -12.08
N LEU A 133 -8.87 -7.26 -11.72
CA LEU A 133 -7.85 -8.12 -12.34
C LEU A 133 -8.15 -9.61 -12.11
N ALA A 134 -8.56 -10.01 -10.90
CA ALA A 134 -8.95 -11.38 -10.61
C ALA A 134 -10.16 -11.83 -11.45
N SER A 135 -11.10 -10.90 -11.74
CA SER A 135 -12.26 -11.22 -12.55
C SER A 135 -11.89 -11.59 -13.99
N PHE A 136 -10.82 -11.01 -14.54
CA PHE A 136 -10.35 -11.35 -15.88
C PHE A 136 -9.83 -12.80 -15.93
N TYR A 137 -9.02 -13.22 -14.95
CA TYR A 137 -8.57 -14.62 -14.85
C TYR A 137 -9.74 -15.58 -14.65
N ILE A 138 -10.73 -15.23 -13.81
CA ILE A 138 -11.90 -16.06 -13.56
C ILE A 138 -12.77 -16.17 -14.83
N ALA A 139 -13.01 -15.05 -15.50
CA ALA A 139 -13.83 -15.00 -16.70
C ALA A 139 -13.19 -15.83 -17.85
N ASP A 140 -11.87 -15.70 -18.03
CA ASP A 140 -11.13 -16.46 -19.01
C ASP A 140 -11.20 -17.98 -18.73
N ARG A 141 -10.92 -18.39 -17.50
CA ARG A 141 -10.93 -19.81 -17.15
C ARG A 141 -12.30 -20.48 -17.18
N LEU A 142 -13.37 -19.71 -16.92
CA LEU A 142 -14.75 -20.22 -16.94
C LEU A 142 -15.47 -19.95 -18.28
N ASN A 143 -14.77 -19.38 -19.28
CA ASN A 143 -15.31 -18.99 -20.58
C ASN A 143 -16.58 -18.12 -20.46
N LEU A 144 -16.55 -17.14 -19.53
CA LEU A 144 -17.68 -16.25 -19.31
C LEU A 144 -17.79 -15.22 -20.45
N ASN A 145 -19.01 -14.97 -20.94
CA ASN A 145 -19.22 -13.92 -21.94
C ASN A 145 -19.05 -12.52 -21.31
N THR A 146 -17.95 -11.85 -21.63
CA THR A 146 -17.61 -10.52 -21.12
C THR A 146 -18.00 -9.38 -22.06
N GLU A 147 -18.71 -9.64 -23.17
CA GLU A 147 -19.16 -8.61 -24.13
C GLU A 147 -20.31 -7.75 -23.58
N ALA A 148 -21.13 -8.32 -22.69
CA ALA A 148 -22.25 -7.61 -22.08
C ALA A 148 -21.78 -6.79 -20.88
N GLY A 149 -22.02 -5.47 -20.91
CA GLY A 149 -21.61 -4.56 -19.86
C GLY A 149 -22.03 -3.12 -20.15
N PHE A 150 -21.34 -2.17 -19.57
CA PHE A 150 -21.59 -0.74 -19.73
C PHE A 150 -20.30 0.08 -19.53
N THR A 151 -20.35 1.36 -19.87
CA THR A 151 -19.23 2.29 -19.75
C THR A 151 -19.61 3.42 -18.78
N PRO A 152 -19.28 3.28 -17.48
CA PRO A 152 -19.76 4.25 -16.48
C PRO A 152 -19.10 5.63 -16.61
N ILE A 153 -17.83 5.71 -16.98
CA ILE A 153 -17.10 6.96 -17.19
C ILE A 153 -16.56 6.97 -18.62
N ASN A 154 -15.45 6.29 -18.89
CA ASN A 154 -14.86 6.14 -20.21
C ASN A 154 -14.21 4.76 -20.45
N THR A 155 -14.31 3.85 -19.47
CA THR A 155 -13.78 2.49 -19.55
C THR A 155 -14.93 1.48 -19.45
N PHE A 156 -14.96 0.50 -20.37
CA PHE A 156 -15.97 -0.54 -20.38
C PHE A 156 -15.78 -1.52 -19.23
N ILE A 157 -16.89 -1.89 -18.56
CA ILE A 157 -16.95 -2.91 -17.52
C ILE A 157 -18.00 -3.96 -17.90
N SER A 158 -17.58 -5.24 -17.94
CA SER A 158 -18.55 -6.33 -18.11
C SER A 158 -19.33 -6.57 -16.83
N TRP A 159 -20.55 -7.10 -16.96
CA TRP A 159 -21.37 -7.47 -15.80
C TRP A 159 -20.70 -8.54 -14.91
N TRP A 160 -19.92 -9.44 -15.52
CA TRP A 160 -19.14 -10.44 -14.79
C TRP A 160 -18.01 -9.80 -13.99
N THR A 161 -17.25 -8.88 -14.59
CA THR A 161 -16.20 -8.13 -13.89
C THR A 161 -16.77 -7.37 -12.70
N LEU A 162 -17.87 -6.66 -12.89
CA LEU A 162 -18.55 -5.92 -11.83
C LEU A 162 -19.00 -6.86 -10.70
N GLY A 163 -19.69 -7.95 -11.04
CA GLY A 163 -20.22 -8.92 -10.08
C GLY A 163 -19.12 -9.60 -9.26
N ILE A 164 -18.08 -10.11 -9.92
CA ILE A 164 -16.96 -10.78 -9.28
C ILE A 164 -16.19 -9.81 -8.37
N ALA A 165 -15.94 -8.58 -8.83
CA ALA A 165 -15.25 -7.58 -8.03
C ALA A 165 -16.04 -7.19 -6.77
N ILE A 166 -17.34 -6.96 -6.88
CA ILE A 166 -18.21 -6.66 -5.73
C ILE A 166 -18.21 -7.84 -4.73
N VAL A 167 -18.44 -9.06 -5.21
CA VAL A 167 -18.46 -10.26 -4.35
C VAL A 167 -17.11 -10.45 -3.66
N GLY A 168 -16.00 -10.29 -4.39
CA GLY A 168 -14.65 -10.42 -3.83
C GLY A 168 -14.38 -9.38 -2.74
N ILE A 169 -14.69 -8.11 -2.95
CA ILE A 169 -14.52 -7.05 -1.94
C ILE A 169 -15.35 -7.37 -0.68
N LEU A 170 -16.62 -7.78 -0.83
CA LEU A 170 -17.48 -8.11 0.30
C LEU A 170 -17.01 -9.37 1.04
N LEU A 171 -16.50 -10.38 0.32
CA LEU A 171 -15.94 -11.60 0.91
C LEU A 171 -14.74 -11.29 1.80
N PHE A 172 -13.80 -10.44 1.33
CA PHE A 172 -12.61 -10.08 2.09
C PHE A 172 -12.86 -9.01 3.16
N ALA A 173 -14.00 -8.33 3.13
CA ALA A 173 -14.45 -7.49 4.24
C ALA A 173 -14.78 -8.31 5.50
N ILE A 174 -15.20 -9.58 5.36
CA ILE A 174 -15.56 -10.43 6.50
C ILE A 174 -14.37 -10.67 7.45
N PRO A 175 -13.24 -11.25 7.02
CA PRO A 175 -12.09 -11.45 7.91
C PRO A 175 -11.53 -10.11 8.41
N ALA A 176 -11.67 -9.02 7.65
CA ALA A 176 -11.19 -7.72 8.05
C ALA A 176 -11.93 -7.13 9.28
N VAL A 177 -13.17 -7.53 9.55
CA VAL A 177 -13.94 -7.04 10.71
C VAL A 177 -13.95 -8.02 11.89
N LEU A 178 -13.41 -9.23 11.72
CA LEU A 178 -13.41 -10.29 12.74
C LEU A 178 -12.16 -10.27 13.64
N GLY A 179 -11.18 -9.44 13.37
CA GLY A 179 -9.97 -9.28 14.18
C GLY A 179 -8.68 -9.53 13.41
N ILE A 180 -7.58 -8.94 13.91
CA ILE A 180 -6.25 -9.07 13.27
C ILE A 180 -5.77 -10.52 13.23
N ARG A 181 -6.07 -11.33 14.25
CA ARG A 181 -5.71 -12.75 14.31
C ARG A 181 -6.32 -13.54 13.16
N ILE A 182 -7.61 -13.30 12.86
CA ILE A 182 -8.31 -13.98 11.75
C ILE A 182 -7.77 -13.43 10.42
N GLY A 183 -7.61 -12.12 10.29
CA GLY A 183 -7.02 -11.50 9.10
C GLY A 183 -5.63 -12.05 8.78
N ALA A 184 -4.75 -12.18 9.79
CA ALA A 184 -3.41 -12.75 9.63
C ALA A 184 -3.44 -14.25 9.27
N ALA A 185 -4.38 -15.02 9.80
CA ALA A 185 -4.55 -16.44 9.45
C ALA A 185 -4.95 -16.60 7.97
N PHE A 186 -5.94 -15.82 7.50
CA PHE A 186 -6.32 -15.79 6.08
C PHE A 186 -5.15 -15.34 5.20
N ALA A 187 -4.46 -14.24 5.58
CA ALA A 187 -3.29 -13.76 4.86
C ALA A 187 -2.17 -14.81 4.80
N THR A 188 -1.97 -15.60 5.87
CA THR A 188 -0.98 -16.69 5.88
C THR A 188 -1.31 -17.74 4.82
N VAL A 189 -2.56 -18.19 4.74
CA VAL A 189 -2.99 -19.17 3.74
C VAL A 189 -2.80 -18.62 2.32
N LEU A 190 -3.34 -17.43 2.05
CA LEU A 190 -3.23 -16.78 0.74
C LEU A 190 -1.77 -16.48 0.39
N GLY A 191 -0.97 -16.02 1.37
CA GLY A 191 0.44 -15.69 1.21
C GLY A 191 1.29 -16.91 0.87
N VAL A 192 1.12 -18.02 1.58
CA VAL A 192 1.86 -19.26 1.30
C VAL A 192 1.53 -19.80 -0.10
N ILE A 193 0.24 -19.82 -0.47
CA ILE A 193 -0.20 -20.28 -1.80
C ILE A 193 0.36 -19.39 -2.93
N SER A 194 0.51 -18.08 -2.71
CA SER A 194 1.04 -17.16 -3.72
C SER A 194 2.56 -17.00 -3.70
N MET A 195 3.20 -16.97 -2.50
CA MET A 195 4.65 -16.84 -2.38
C MET A 195 5.42 -18.00 -3.00
N ILE A 196 4.97 -19.25 -2.76
CA ILE A 196 5.72 -20.44 -3.21
C ILE A 196 5.83 -20.46 -4.73
N PRO A 197 4.74 -20.39 -5.52
CA PRO A 197 4.84 -20.36 -6.98
C PRO A 197 5.60 -19.13 -7.49
N LEU A 198 5.37 -17.96 -6.89
CA LEU A 198 6.04 -16.73 -7.31
C LEU A 198 7.55 -16.78 -7.09
N THR A 199 7.99 -17.26 -5.92
CA THR A 199 9.41 -17.48 -5.61
C THR A 199 10.02 -18.52 -6.54
N PHE A 200 9.28 -19.60 -6.79
CA PHE A 200 9.73 -20.65 -7.70
C PHE A 200 9.92 -20.13 -9.12
N LEU A 201 8.96 -19.40 -9.67
CA LEU A 201 9.06 -18.78 -10.99
C LEU A 201 10.20 -17.75 -11.05
N ALA A 202 10.41 -16.97 -9.99
CA ALA A 202 11.49 -15.98 -9.91
C ALA A 202 12.88 -16.60 -10.02
N VAL A 203 13.05 -17.85 -9.62
CA VAL A 203 14.34 -18.55 -9.61
C VAL A 203 14.44 -19.60 -10.74
N ALA A 204 13.34 -20.28 -11.09
CA ALA A 204 13.34 -21.42 -12.01
C ALA A 204 13.90 -21.06 -13.40
N TRP A 205 13.63 -19.86 -13.89
CA TRP A 205 14.12 -19.41 -15.20
C TRP A 205 15.64 -19.39 -15.30
N ILE A 206 16.37 -19.18 -14.18
CA ILE A 206 17.83 -19.15 -14.14
C ILE A 206 18.42 -20.53 -14.51
N PHE A 207 17.69 -21.59 -14.18
CA PHE A 207 18.12 -22.99 -14.34
C PHE A 207 17.43 -23.70 -15.51
N SER A 208 16.45 -23.06 -16.17
CA SER A 208 15.61 -23.70 -17.20
C SER A 208 16.34 -23.97 -18.52
N GLY A 209 17.46 -23.26 -18.79
CA GLY A 209 18.10 -23.28 -20.11
C GLY A 209 17.33 -22.50 -21.19
N SER A 210 16.17 -21.92 -20.87
CA SER A 210 15.34 -21.13 -21.80
C SER A 210 15.70 -19.65 -21.80
N ALA A 211 16.55 -19.21 -20.88
CA ALA A 211 16.91 -17.82 -20.71
C ALA A 211 18.05 -17.42 -21.67
N ASP A 212 17.83 -16.38 -22.43
CA ASP A 212 18.87 -15.68 -23.18
C ASP A 212 19.20 -14.34 -22.49
N ILE A 213 20.37 -14.30 -21.84
CA ILE A 213 20.86 -13.08 -21.17
C ILE A 213 21.12 -11.96 -22.17
N GLY A 214 21.33 -12.27 -23.46
CA GLY A 214 21.43 -11.26 -24.52
C GLY A 214 20.21 -10.35 -24.61
N ASN A 215 19.01 -10.87 -24.30
CA ASN A 215 17.77 -10.09 -24.26
C ASN A 215 17.76 -9.01 -23.16
N VAL A 216 18.55 -9.19 -22.11
CA VAL A 216 18.62 -8.29 -20.94
C VAL A 216 19.73 -7.25 -21.11
N THR A 217 20.84 -7.64 -21.75
CA THR A 217 22.02 -6.78 -21.90
C THR A 217 21.76 -5.63 -22.84
N GLY A 218 22.25 -4.42 -22.48
CA GLY A 218 22.05 -3.22 -23.28
C GLY A 218 20.78 -2.43 -22.92
N PHE A 219 19.86 -3.00 -22.14
CA PHE A 219 18.63 -2.33 -21.68
C PHE A 219 17.86 -1.67 -22.83
N ALA A 220 17.69 -2.37 -23.94
CA ALA A 220 17.01 -1.85 -25.11
C ALA A 220 15.48 -1.80 -24.93
N HIS A 221 14.83 -0.85 -25.58
CA HIS A 221 13.38 -0.85 -25.77
C HIS A 221 12.94 -2.02 -26.66
N LEU A 222 11.63 -2.26 -26.76
CA LEU A 222 11.06 -3.35 -27.56
C LEU A 222 11.40 -3.26 -29.06
N ASP A 223 11.57 -2.04 -29.58
CA ASP A 223 11.98 -1.75 -30.96
C ASP A 223 13.49 -1.89 -31.20
N GLY A 224 14.25 -2.28 -30.18
CA GLY A 224 15.71 -2.39 -30.22
C GLY A 224 16.45 -1.07 -30.00
N SER A 225 15.76 0.04 -29.81
CA SER A 225 16.39 1.32 -29.52
C SER A 225 17.03 1.35 -28.13
N SER A 226 18.06 2.20 -27.95
CA SER A 226 18.80 2.33 -26.68
C SER A 226 17.90 2.89 -25.56
N PHE A 227 18.20 2.56 -24.30
CA PHE A 227 17.59 3.14 -23.10
C PHE A 227 17.46 4.67 -23.12
N PHE A 228 18.45 5.36 -23.69
CA PHE A 228 18.47 6.82 -23.79
C PHE A 228 17.75 7.38 -25.02
N SER A 229 17.17 6.53 -25.86
CA SER A 229 16.41 6.96 -27.03
C SER A 229 15.05 7.52 -26.62
N PRO A 230 14.50 8.49 -27.39
CA PRO A 230 13.11 8.87 -27.21
C PRO A 230 12.16 7.70 -27.50
N LEU A 231 11.05 7.63 -26.76
CA LEU A 231 9.99 6.64 -26.96
C LEU A 231 8.68 7.39 -27.28
N ASP A 232 8.04 7.05 -28.39
CA ASP A 232 6.78 7.68 -28.84
C ASP A 232 6.80 9.22 -28.82
N GLY A 233 7.91 9.81 -29.27
CA GLY A 233 8.13 11.26 -29.28
C GLY A 233 8.45 11.89 -27.93
N ASN A 234 8.51 11.11 -26.86
CA ASN A 234 8.87 11.60 -25.52
C ASN A 234 10.36 11.36 -25.27
N GLY A 235 11.07 12.37 -24.73
CA GLY A 235 12.49 12.22 -24.35
C GLY A 235 12.67 11.17 -23.24
N TRP A 236 13.80 10.49 -23.22
CA TRP A 236 14.11 9.40 -22.28
C TRP A 236 13.89 9.77 -20.82
N LEU A 237 14.22 10.99 -20.40
CA LEU A 237 14.03 11.44 -19.03
C LEU A 237 12.54 11.56 -18.67
N THR A 238 11.72 12.06 -19.60
CA THR A 238 10.26 12.13 -19.44
C THR A 238 9.68 10.73 -19.29
N VAL A 239 10.11 9.78 -20.12
CA VAL A 239 9.70 8.36 -20.04
C VAL A 239 10.09 7.77 -18.69
N CYS A 240 11.34 7.95 -18.26
CA CYS A 240 11.82 7.47 -16.96
C CYS A 240 11.03 8.04 -15.78
N LEU A 241 10.70 9.33 -15.80
CA LEU A 241 9.94 9.97 -14.72
C LEU A 241 8.46 9.55 -14.73
N ALA A 242 7.86 9.42 -15.90
CA ALA A 242 6.47 8.99 -16.07
C ALA A 242 6.26 7.54 -15.60
N TYR A 243 7.04 6.61 -16.12
CA TYR A 243 6.96 5.21 -15.70
C TYR A 243 7.57 4.98 -14.31
N GLY A 244 8.51 5.82 -13.88
CA GLY A 244 8.96 5.90 -12.50
C GLY A 244 7.81 6.23 -11.55
N PHE A 245 6.98 7.22 -11.87
CA PHE A 245 5.76 7.52 -11.09
C PHE A 245 4.84 6.29 -11.03
N LEU A 246 4.56 5.62 -12.15
CA LEU A 246 3.75 4.39 -12.14
C LEU A 246 4.33 3.33 -11.21
N LEU A 247 5.64 3.10 -11.27
CA LEU A 247 6.34 2.11 -10.44
C LEU A 247 6.26 2.43 -8.95
N THR A 248 6.30 3.71 -8.55
CA THR A 248 6.30 4.07 -7.13
C THR A 248 5.12 3.50 -6.38
N TRP A 249 3.92 3.47 -6.98
CA TRP A 249 2.73 2.92 -6.33
C TRP A 249 2.84 1.42 -6.02
N ASN A 250 3.38 0.66 -6.95
CA ASN A 250 3.48 -0.79 -6.80
C ASN A 250 4.70 -1.21 -5.96
N VAL A 251 5.86 -0.68 -6.31
CA VAL A 251 7.15 -1.15 -5.79
C VAL A 251 7.41 -0.65 -4.38
N LEU A 252 6.99 0.58 -4.04
CA LEU A 252 7.14 1.11 -2.68
C LEU A 252 6.12 0.51 -1.70
N ALA A 253 5.09 -0.19 -2.18
CA ALA A 253 4.06 -0.84 -1.37
C ALA A 253 4.59 -1.99 -0.48
N MET A 254 5.84 -2.38 -0.64
CA MET A 254 6.54 -3.32 0.25
C MET A 254 6.74 -2.79 1.70
N GLU A 255 6.15 -1.65 2.05
CA GLU A 255 6.18 -1.05 3.39
C GLU A 255 4.95 -1.41 4.26
N ALA A 256 4.01 -2.17 3.73
CA ALA A 256 2.67 -2.32 4.28
C ALA A 256 2.64 -3.03 5.65
N ALA A 257 3.63 -3.85 5.99
CA ALA A 257 3.75 -4.45 7.33
C ALA A 257 3.78 -3.40 8.45
N ALA A 258 4.27 -2.18 8.17
CA ALA A 258 4.29 -1.08 9.14
C ALA A 258 2.90 -0.76 9.73
N CYS A 259 1.81 -1.04 9.00
CA CYS A 259 0.45 -0.81 9.46
C CYS A 259 0.06 -1.65 10.68
N TYR A 260 0.72 -2.79 10.89
CA TYR A 260 0.32 -3.83 11.84
C TYR A 260 1.28 -3.99 13.02
N ILE A 261 2.42 -3.30 13.01
CA ILE A 261 3.45 -3.45 14.05
C ILE A 261 2.92 -3.11 15.44
N GLY A 262 2.07 -2.11 15.59
CA GLY A 262 1.46 -1.75 16.88
C GLY A 262 0.53 -2.83 17.45
N GLU A 263 0.06 -3.78 16.64
CA GLU A 263 -0.76 -4.93 17.05
C GLU A 263 0.08 -6.21 17.28
N CYS A 264 1.42 -6.13 17.18
CA CYS A 264 2.32 -7.22 17.51
C CYS A 264 2.53 -7.34 19.03
N HIS A 265 2.81 -8.56 19.51
CA HIS A 265 3.11 -8.80 20.92
C HIS A 265 4.44 -8.14 21.35
N ASP A 266 5.45 -8.15 20.48
CA ASP A 266 6.77 -7.51 20.68
C ASP A 266 7.08 -6.56 19.51
N PRO A 267 6.47 -5.35 19.48
CA PRO A 267 6.59 -4.45 18.35
C PRO A 267 8.02 -3.98 18.06
N GLU A 268 8.86 -3.82 19.11
CA GLU A 268 10.26 -3.36 18.94
C GLU A 268 11.12 -4.36 18.14
N ARG A 269 10.94 -5.65 18.43
CA ARG A 269 11.61 -6.75 17.73
C ARG A 269 10.95 -7.02 16.38
N ASP A 270 9.62 -7.11 16.38
CA ASP A 270 8.83 -7.57 15.25
C ASP A 270 8.87 -6.57 14.09
N ALA A 271 8.97 -5.26 14.38
CA ALA A 271 9.17 -4.22 13.35
C ALA A 271 10.43 -4.50 12.50
N LYS A 272 11.55 -4.78 13.16
CA LYS A 272 12.80 -5.07 12.47
C LYS A 272 12.69 -6.32 11.59
N ILE A 273 12.09 -7.39 12.10
CA ILE A 273 12.00 -8.66 11.37
C ILE A 273 11.04 -8.54 10.18
N ALA A 274 9.80 -8.10 10.42
CA ALA A 274 8.76 -8.02 9.40
C ALA A 274 9.15 -7.10 8.25
N MET A 275 9.60 -5.88 8.56
CA MET A 275 9.96 -4.88 7.54
C MET A 275 11.20 -5.25 6.73
N ASN A 276 12.22 -5.86 7.36
CA ASN A 276 13.40 -6.33 6.63
C ASN A 276 13.07 -7.51 5.71
N LEU A 277 12.22 -8.43 6.15
CA LEU A 277 11.77 -9.55 5.32
C LEU A 277 10.92 -9.06 4.16
N GLU A 278 9.97 -8.15 4.40
CA GLU A 278 9.10 -7.59 3.37
C GLU A 278 9.91 -6.83 2.31
N GLY A 279 10.77 -5.90 2.74
CA GLY A 279 11.64 -5.16 1.83
C GLY A 279 12.63 -6.05 1.09
N GLY A 280 13.25 -7.01 1.77
CA GLY A 280 14.20 -7.96 1.16
C GLY A 280 13.54 -8.88 0.15
N TYR A 281 12.37 -9.43 0.49
CA TYR A 281 11.60 -10.25 -0.43
C TYR A 281 11.06 -9.42 -1.61
N GLY A 282 10.64 -8.18 -1.37
CA GLY A 282 10.26 -7.23 -2.41
C GLY A 282 11.40 -6.96 -3.39
N LEU A 283 12.60 -6.66 -2.88
CA LEU A 283 13.78 -6.45 -3.73
C LEU A 283 14.09 -7.69 -4.60
N PHE A 284 13.96 -8.87 -4.03
CA PHE A 284 14.17 -10.13 -4.72
C PHE A 284 13.15 -10.34 -5.85
N ILE A 285 11.85 -10.26 -5.55
CA ILE A 285 10.77 -10.57 -6.51
C ILE A 285 10.66 -9.51 -7.60
N TYR A 286 10.66 -8.21 -7.25
CA TYR A 286 10.56 -7.12 -8.23
C TYR A 286 11.78 -7.01 -9.14
N THR A 287 12.91 -7.60 -8.75
CA THR A 287 14.07 -7.69 -9.64
C THR A 287 13.99 -8.93 -10.53
N LEU A 288 13.79 -10.12 -9.95
CA LEU A 288 13.96 -11.37 -10.69
C LEU A 288 12.80 -11.68 -11.65
N ILE A 289 11.56 -11.34 -11.35
CA ILE A 289 10.42 -11.64 -12.22
C ILE A 289 10.50 -10.85 -13.53
N PRO A 290 10.64 -9.49 -13.54
CA PRO A 290 10.76 -8.75 -14.80
C PRO A 290 12.00 -9.13 -15.62
N VAL A 291 13.14 -9.35 -14.95
CA VAL A 291 14.36 -9.82 -15.63
C VAL A 291 14.12 -11.18 -16.28
N GLY A 292 13.44 -12.10 -15.57
CA GLY A 292 13.07 -13.41 -16.10
C GLY A 292 12.15 -13.32 -17.31
N PHE A 293 11.14 -12.46 -17.28
CA PHE A 293 10.26 -12.24 -18.44
C PHE A 293 11.06 -11.83 -19.68
N ILE A 294 11.97 -10.88 -19.53
CA ILE A 294 12.78 -10.38 -20.64
C ILE A 294 13.76 -11.45 -21.12
N ALA A 295 14.44 -12.13 -20.19
CA ALA A 295 15.43 -13.15 -20.53
C ALA A 295 14.81 -14.34 -21.26
N VAL A 296 13.60 -14.78 -20.85
CA VAL A 296 12.95 -15.98 -21.39
C VAL A 296 12.10 -15.66 -22.61
N LEU A 297 11.27 -14.60 -22.57
CA LEU A 297 10.33 -14.29 -23.65
C LEU A 297 11.00 -13.49 -24.79
N GLY A 298 11.92 -12.57 -24.44
CA GLY A 298 12.59 -11.69 -25.39
C GLY A 298 11.67 -10.62 -26.01
N ALA A 299 12.26 -9.63 -26.66
CA ALA A 299 11.54 -8.47 -27.18
C ALA A 299 10.46 -8.85 -28.20
N LYS A 300 10.71 -9.85 -29.05
CA LYS A 300 9.74 -10.29 -30.09
C LYS A 300 8.44 -10.82 -29.50
N ALA A 301 8.51 -11.65 -28.45
CA ALA A 301 7.30 -12.16 -27.79
C ALA A 301 6.62 -11.05 -26.99
N LEU A 302 7.41 -10.21 -26.27
CA LEU A 302 6.91 -9.10 -25.47
C LEU A 302 6.23 -8.00 -26.30
N SER A 303 6.51 -7.91 -27.62
CA SER A 303 5.84 -6.99 -28.55
C SER A 303 4.56 -7.57 -29.17
N ASN A 304 4.24 -8.83 -28.91
CA ASN A 304 3.04 -9.48 -29.49
C ASN A 304 1.90 -9.52 -28.46
N PRO A 305 0.83 -8.70 -28.63
CA PRO A 305 -0.30 -8.66 -27.69
C PRO A 305 -0.98 -10.02 -27.46
N ASP A 306 -1.01 -10.89 -28.48
CA ASP A 306 -1.63 -12.22 -28.36
C ASP A 306 -0.87 -13.18 -27.43
N LEU A 307 0.42 -12.90 -27.19
CA LEU A 307 1.29 -13.73 -26.36
C LEU A 307 1.49 -13.18 -24.96
N VAL A 308 1.30 -11.86 -24.75
CA VAL A 308 1.75 -11.17 -23.55
C VAL A 308 0.75 -10.17 -22.99
N ASP A 309 -0.55 -10.40 -23.15
CA ASP A 309 -1.48 -9.67 -22.33
C ASP A 309 -1.24 -9.98 -20.83
N PRO A 310 -1.66 -9.13 -19.90
CA PRO A 310 -1.47 -9.35 -18.48
C PRO A 310 -1.94 -10.71 -17.96
N ASN A 311 -2.91 -11.34 -18.66
CA ASN A 311 -3.48 -12.63 -18.27
C ASN A 311 -2.64 -13.82 -18.78
N THR A 312 -1.90 -13.66 -19.87
CA THR A 312 -1.20 -14.77 -20.54
C THR A 312 0.31 -14.78 -20.31
N ILE A 313 0.92 -13.64 -19.96
CA ILE A 313 2.37 -13.52 -19.84
C ILE A 313 2.98 -14.51 -18.82
N PHE A 314 2.35 -14.71 -17.66
CA PHE A 314 2.83 -15.67 -16.65
C PHE A 314 2.69 -17.11 -17.13
N VAL A 315 1.65 -17.42 -17.89
CA VAL A 315 1.43 -18.74 -18.48
C VAL A 315 2.50 -19.02 -19.53
N ASN A 316 2.76 -18.08 -20.44
CA ASN A 316 3.77 -18.21 -21.49
C ASN A 316 5.18 -18.29 -20.90
N PHE A 317 5.47 -17.51 -19.87
CA PHE A 317 6.73 -17.56 -19.15
C PHE A 317 6.95 -18.92 -18.49
N ALA A 318 5.96 -19.41 -17.73
CA ALA A 318 6.04 -20.73 -17.12
C ALA A 318 6.12 -21.84 -18.17
N GLY A 319 5.35 -21.73 -19.26
CA GLY A 319 5.36 -22.67 -20.37
C GLY A 319 6.74 -22.84 -21.01
N GLN A 320 7.47 -21.75 -21.21
CA GLN A 320 8.83 -21.80 -21.74
C GLN A 320 9.85 -22.35 -20.72
N ILE A 321 9.71 -22.00 -19.44
CA ILE A 321 10.61 -22.49 -18.38
C ILE A 321 10.50 -24.03 -18.25
N PHE A 322 9.27 -24.57 -18.26
CA PHE A 322 9.02 -25.99 -18.02
C PHE A 322 8.88 -26.80 -19.30
N ASN A 323 9.04 -26.16 -20.46
CA ASN A 323 8.82 -26.77 -21.76
C ASN A 323 7.48 -27.54 -21.81
N THR A 324 6.42 -26.93 -21.29
CA THR A 324 5.10 -27.52 -21.20
C THR A 324 4.03 -26.47 -21.54
N ALA A 325 2.95 -26.94 -22.11
CA ALA A 325 1.77 -26.13 -22.39
C ALA A 325 0.52 -26.98 -22.10
N GLY A 326 -0.58 -26.34 -21.80
CA GLY A 326 -1.85 -26.99 -21.64
C GLY A 326 -2.69 -26.45 -20.49
N GLU A 327 -3.94 -26.91 -20.44
CA GLU A 327 -4.96 -26.43 -19.51
C GLU A 327 -4.57 -26.58 -18.03
N PHE A 328 -3.81 -27.62 -17.68
CA PHE A 328 -3.38 -27.83 -16.30
C PHE A 328 -2.45 -26.71 -15.81
N LEU A 329 -1.47 -26.30 -16.63
CA LEU A 329 -0.58 -25.17 -16.30
C LEU A 329 -1.37 -23.86 -16.21
N ASN A 330 -2.28 -23.63 -17.18
CA ASN A 330 -3.12 -22.45 -17.21
C ASN A 330 -3.95 -22.30 -15.93
N TRP A 331 -4.56 -23.39 -15.45
CA TRP A 331 -5.32 -23.40 -14.20
C TRP A 331 -4.44 -23.13 -12.97
N ILE A 332 -3.26 -23.75 -12.87
CA ILE A 332 -2.34 -23.52 -11.74
C ILE A 332 -1.93 -22.05 -11.67
N ILE A 333 -1.53 -21.45 -12.81
CA ILE A 333 -1.10 -20.06 -12.86
C ILE A 333 -2.28 -19.11 -12.54
N ALA A 334 -3.46 -19.36 -13.11
CA ALA A 334 -4.63 -18.54 -12.82
C ALA A 334 -5.02 -18.59 -11.34
N ILE A 335 -5.06 -19.77 -10.71
CA ILE A 335 -5.36 -19.92 -9.28
C ILE A 335 -4.34 -19.17 -8.43
N PHE A 336 -3.06 -19.34 -8.70
CA PHE A 336 -1.99 -18.63 -7.98
C PHE A 336 -2.15 -17.12 -8.08
N LEU A 337 -2.42 -16.57 -9.28
CA LEU A 337 -2.59 -15.14 -9.50
C LEU A 337 -3.86 -14.60 -8.82
N ILE A 338 -4.98 -15.32 -8.93
CA ILE A 338 -6.23 -14.95 -8.23
C ILE A 338 -6.01 -14.89 -6.71
N VAL A 339 -5.31 -15.87 -6.14
CA VAL A 339 -5.00 -15.91 -4.71
C VAL A 339 -4.07 -14.78 -4.30
N ALA A 340 -3.08 -14.45 -5.13
CA ALA A 340 -2.19 -13.31 -4.91
C ALA A 340 -2.96 -11.97 -4.90
N LEU A 341 -3.84 -11.76 -5.87
CA LEU A 341 -4.69 -10.58 -5.95
C LEU A 341 -5.67 -10.49 -4.76
N ALA A 342 -6.19 -11.64 -4.32
CA ALA A 342 -7.04 -11.74 -3.13
C ALA A 342 -6.32 -11.33 -1.84
N LEU A 343 -5.06 -11.72 -1.66
CA LEU A 343 -4.22 -11.28 -0.53
C LEU A 343 -4.04 -9.77 -0.53
N SER A 344 -3.77 -9.16 -1.69
CA SER A 344 -3.63 -7.71 -1.82
C SER A 344 -4.93 -6.98 -1.49
N ALA A 345 -6.08 -7.49 -1.94
CA ALA A 345 -7.38 -6.91 -1.59
C ALA A 345 -7.67 -6.99 -0.09
N LEU A 346 -7.36 -8.11 0.57
CA LEU A 346 -7.50 -8.28 2.02
C LEU A 346 -6.66 -7.25 2.78
N ASN A 347 -5.38 -7.09 2.41
CA ASN A 347 -4.51 -6.09 3.04
C ASN A 347 -5.04 -4.66 2.88
N ALA A 348 -5.48 -4.28 1.69
CA ALA A 348 -6.02 -2.96 1.45
C ALA A 348 -7.23 -2.64 2.36
N ILE A 349 -8.10 -3.63 2.60
CA ILE A 349 -9.24 -3.46 3.51
C ILE A 349 -8.77 -3.34 4.97
N LEU A 350 -7.81 -4.17 5.40
CA LEU A 350 -7.28 -4.18 6.75
C LEU A 350 -6.45 -2.92 7.07
N GLY A 351 -5.47 -2.59 6.22
CA GLY A 351 -4.49 -1.53 6.47
C GLY A 351 -5.09 -0.13 6.43
N CYS A 352 -5.91 0.16 5.42
CA CYS A 352 -6.57 1.46 5.28
C CYS A 352 -7.46 1.83 6.47
N ALA A 353 -8.16 0.84 7.02
CA ALA A 353 -9.00 1.06 8.18
C ALA A 353 -8.19 1.52 9.40
N ARG A 354 -6.97 0.99 9.58
CA ARG A 354 -6.06 1.36 10.67
C ARG A 354 -5.49 2.76 10.51
N SER A 355 -5.15 3.15 9.28
CA SER A 355 -4.67 4.50 9.00
C SER A 355 -5.73 5.56 9.31
N LEU A 356 -6.98 5.37 8.86
CA LEU A 356 -8.09 6.27 9.16
C LEU A 356 -8.41 6.29 10.67
N HIS A 357 -8.34 5.14 11.34
CA HIS A 357 -8.55 5.04 12.77
C HIS A 357 -7.50 5.84 13.54
N GLN A 358 -6.21 5.61 13.28
CA GLN A 358 -5.14 6.32 13.96
C GLN A 358 -5.24 7.85 13.77
N MET A 359 -5.55 8.31 12.57
CA MET A 359 -5.77 9.73 12.30
C MET A 359 -6.95 10.31 13.11
N SER A 360 -8.01 9.53 13.31
CA SER A 360 -9.15 9.94 14.12
C SER A 360 -8.83 9.95 15.62
N VAL A 361 -8.03 8.99 16.12
CA VAL A 361 -7.51 8.96 17.49
C VAL A 361 -6.59 10.16 17.75
N ASP A 362 -5.73 10.50 16.80
CA ASP A 362 -4.85 11.68 16.86
C ASP A 362 -5.63 13.02 16.81
N GLY A 363 -6.98 13.00 16.67
CA GLY A 363 -7.83 14.18 16.68
C GLY A 363 -7.90 14.97 15.37
N HIS A 364 -7.43 14.39 14.26
CA HIS A 364 -7.33 15.11 12.98
C HIS A 364 -8.43 14.72 11.98
N PHE A 365 -9.25 13.72 12.31
CA PHE A 365 -10.30 13.20 11.47
C PHE A 365 -11.59 12.91 12.28
N PRO A 366 -12.79 12.84 11.65
CA PRO A 366 -14.04 12.66 12.39
C PRO A 366 -14.01 11.48 13.37
N ARG A 367 -14.57 11.68 14.57
CA ARG A 367 -14.64 10.68 15.65
C ARG A 367 -15.35 9.39 15.24
N PHE A 368 -16.15 9.45 14.17
CA PHE A 368 -16.77 8.27 13.57
C PHE A 368 -15.77 7.13 13.33
N PHE A 369 -14.56 7.45 12.91
CA PHE A 369 -13.51 6.49 12.54
C PHE A 369 -12.70 5.95 13.72
N SER A 370 -12.77 6.56 14.90
CA SER A 370 -12.06 6.09 16.10
C SER A 370 -12.71 4.89 16.78
N ARG A 371 -13.93 4.51 16.40
CA ARG A 371 -14.67 3.44 17.07
C ARG A 371 -14.20 2.06 16.62
N VAL A 372 -13.88 1.21 17.60
CA VAL A 372 -13.57 -0.20 17.42
C VAL A 372 -14.78 -1.08 17.74
N ASN A 373 -14.84 -2.27 17.17
CA ASN A 373 -15.85 -3.27 17.47
C ASN A 373 -15.41 -4.18 18.64
N LYS A 374 -16.25 -5.16 19.03
CA LYS A 374 -15.96 -6.13 20.09
C LYS A 374 -14.70 -7.01 19.84
N HIS A 375 -14.16 -7.00 18.63
CA HIS A 375 -12.96 -7.73 18.23
C HIS A 375 -11.71 -6.83 18.17
N GLY A 376 -11.78 -5.60 18.70
CA GLY A 376 -10.67 -4.65 18.66
C GLY A 376 -10.31 -4.16 17.25
N VAL A 377 -11.28 -4.11 16.32
CA VAL A 377 -11.06 -3.69 14.92
C VAL A 377 -11.77 -2.37 14.65
N PRO A 378 -11.18 -1.43 13.91
CA PRO A 378 -11.81 -0.17 13.51
C PRO A 378 -12.89 -0.40 12.44
N SER A 379 -14.01 -1.03 12.83
CA SER A 379 -15.04 -1.53 11.91
C SER A 379 -15.71 -0.44 11.08
N ARG A 380 -15.89 0.79 11.62
CA ARG A 380 -16.47 1.90 10.86
C ARG A 380 -15.54 2.44 9.79
N ALA A 381 -14.24 2.47 10.08
CA ALA A 381 -13.23 2.82 9.09
C ALA A 381 -13.15 1.73 8.01
N ALA A 382 -13.22 0.45 8.38
CA ALA A 382 -13.27 -0.65 7.43
C ALA A 382 -14.51 -0.59 6.53
N LEU A 383 -15.69 -0.32 7.10
CA LEU A 383 -16.94 -0.19 6.31
C LEU A 383 -16.87 0.99 5.32
N PHE A 384 -16.33 2.13 5.75
CA PHE A 384 -16.13 3.27 4.86
C PHE A 384 -15.17 2.92 3.72
N ASN A 385 -14.08 2.23 4.03
CA ASN A 385 -13.12 1.77 3.03
C ASN A 385 -13.74 0.81 2.01
N VAL A 386 -14.55 -0.14 2.46
CA VAL A 386 -15.31 -1.06 1.59
C VAL A 386 -16.29 -0.30 0.70
N ALA A 387 -17.05 0.65 1.26
CA ALA A 387 -17.98 1.46 0.48
C ALA A 387 -17.27 2.29 -0.61
N ALA A 388 -16.14 2.93 -0.27
CA ALA A 388 -15.32 3.65 -1.24
C ALA A 388 -14.77 2.70 -2.33
N SER A 389 -14.32 1.50 -1.95
CA SER A 389 -13.83 0.48 -2.88
C SER A 389 -14.90 0.04 -3.88
N LEU A 390 -16.15 -0.16 -3.42
CA LEU A 390 -17.27 -0.52 -4.30
C LEU A 390 -17.58 0.58 -5.33
N VAL A 391 -17.43 1.85 -4.94
CA VAL A 391 -17.58 2.98 -5.89
C VAL A 391 -16.47 2.97 -6.94
N VAL A 392 -15.22 2.71 -6.54
CA VAL A 392 -14.05 2.73 -7.45
C VAL A 392 -14.05 1.56 -8.43
N VAL A 393 -14.77 0.46 -8.18
CA VAL A 393 -14.99 -0.58 -9.20
C VAL A 393 -15.54 0.02 -10.51
N LEU A 394 -16.35 1.08 -10.41
CA LEU A 394 -16.92 1.76 -11.57
C LEU A 394 -15.89 2.55 -12.41
N ALA A 395 -14.65 2.72 -11.95
CA ALA A 395 -13.57 3.27 -12.77
C ALA A 395 -13.14 2.34 -13.92
N GLY A 396 -13.31 1.05 -13.73
CA GLY A 396 -13.26 0.01 -14.77
C GLY A 396 -11.88 -0.48 -15.17
N GLY A 397 -10.83 0.33 -15.10
CA GLY A 397 -9.51 0.00 -15.61
C GLY A 397 -8.39 0.10 -14.58
N ALA A 398 -7.33 -0.69 -14.77
CA ALA A 398 -6.17 -0.69 -13.89
C ALA A 398 -5.35 0.60 -14.01
N VAL A 399 -5.17 1.11 -15.22
CA VAL A 399 -4.33 2.30 -15.51
C VAL A 399 -4.97 3.56 -14.92
N GLU A 400 -6.29 3.65 -14.99
CA GLU A 400 -7.11 4.72 -14.39
C GLU A 400 -6.94 4.73 -12.87
N ILE A 401 -7.06 3.56 -12.24
CA ILE A 401 -6.91 3.40 -10.79
C ILE A 401 -5.48 3.72 -10.36
N TYR A 402 -4.46 3.32 -11.11
CA TYR A 402 -3.07 3.69 -10.85
C TYR A 402 -2.86 5.20 -10.87
N SER A 403 -3.33 5.89 -11.90
CA SER A 403 -3.20 7.35 -12.03
C SER A 403 -3.89 8.10 -10.89
N PHE A 404 -5.06 7.64 -10.48
CA PHE A 404 -5.87 8.21 -9.41
C PHE A 404 -5.22 8.05 -8.03
N SER A 405 -4.84 6.83 -7.68
CA SER A 405 -4.40 6.47 -6.33
C SER A 405 -2.97 6.91 -6.02
N ASN A 406 -2.09 6.90 -7.01
CA ASN A 406 -0.67 7.19 -6.80
C ASN A 406 -0.39 8.67 -6.43
N VAL A 407 -1.32 9.59 -6.77
CA VAL A 407 -1.27 10.98 -6.31
C VAL A 407 -1.20 11.05 -4.78
N GLY A 408 -2.02 10.28 -4.09
CA GLY A 408 -2.00 10.20 -2.62
C GLY A 408 -0.79 9.44 -2.09
N TYR A 409 -0.58 8.23 -2.62
CA TYR A 409 0.42 7.32 -2.07
C TYR A 409 1.84 7.91 -2.06
N THR A 410 2.30 8.38 -3.21
CA THR A 410 3.63 8.98 -3.33
C THR A 410 3.78 10.23 -2.46
N ALA A 411 2.74 11.07 -2.36
CA ALA A 411 2.74 12.23 -1.46
C ALA A 411 2.90 11.81 0.01
N ALA A 412 2.22 10.75 0.45
CA ALA A 412 2.35 10.24 1.81
C ALA A 412 3.76 9.73 2.12
N ILE A 413 4.38 9.02 1.18
CA ILE A 413 5.77 8.54 1.33
C ILE A 413 6.75 9.70 1.43
N ILE A 414 6.63 10.72 0.57
CA ILE A 414 7.49 11.91 0.60
C ILE A 414 7.47 12.56 1.99
N VAL A 415 6.28 12.81 2.54
CA VAL A 415 6.14 13.43 3.86
C VAL A 415 6.72 12.53 4.96
N SER A 416 6.55 11.20 4.85
CA SER A 416 7.09 10.25 5.84
C SER A 416 8.61 10.16 5.81
N LEU A 417 9.24 10.26 4.63
CA LEU A 417 10.70 10.33 4.50
C LEU A 417 11.26 11.63 5.11
N VAL A 418 10.56 12.75 4.93
CA VAL A 418 10.91 14.02 5.60
C VAL A 418 10.70 13.88 7.11
N ALA A 419 9.64 13.20 7.58
CA ALA A 419 9.43 12.92 8.99
C ALA A 419 10.59 12.08 9.59
N TYR A 420 11.10 11.08 8.87
CA TYR A 420 12.28 10.32 9.29
C TYR A 420 13.51 11.24 9.48
N PHE A 421 13.77 12.15 8.52
CA PHE A 421 14.83 13.14 8.66
C PHE A 421 14.62 14.01 9.91
N MET A 422 13.40 14.53 10.13
CA MET A 422 13.07 15.37 11.28
C MET A 422 13.31 14.65 12.61
N LEU A 423 12.89 13.39 12.73
CA LEU A 423 13.14 12.56 13.92
C LEU A 423 14.65 12.33 14.16
N ARG A 424 15.42 12.11 13.11
CA ARG A 424 16.87 11.92 13.23
C ARG A 424 17.61 13.21 13.57
N GLN A 425 17.17 14.33 13.01
CA GLN A 425 17.83 15.63 13.18
C GLN A 425 17.50 16.28 14.52
N PHE A 426 16.23 16.23 14.95
CA PHE A 426 15.75 16.99 16.11
C PHE A 426 15.51 16.14 17.35
N LYS A 427 15.51 14.79 17.21
CA LYS A 427 15.41 13.85 18.34
C LYS A 427 16.58 12.85 18.33
N PRO A 428 17.86 13.29 18.33
CA PRO A 428 19.00 12.41 18.18
C PRO A 428 19.15 11.41 19.33
N ASN A 429 18.71 11.79 20.55
CA ASN A 429 18.81 11.02 21.78
C ASN A 429 17.59 10.13 22.07
N ALA A 430 16.55 10.16 21.20
CA ALA A 430 15.40 9.28 21.39
C ALA A 430 15.82 7.81 21.33
N ARG A 431 15.20 6.97 22.17
CA ARG A 431 15.44 5.52 22.18
C ARG A 431 15.10 4.92 20.81
N ARG A 432 16.03 4.17 20.27
CA ARG A 432 15.88 3.43 18.99
C ARG A 432 16.34 1.99 19.19
N PRO A 433 15.41 1.05 19.41
CA PRO A 433 15.76 -0.37 19.55
C PRO A 433 16.44 -0.92 18.30
N PHE A 434 16.04 -0.41 17.13
CA PHE A 434 16.71 -0.61 15.84
C PHE A 434 17.19 0.74 15.31
N ARG A 435 18.48 0.88 15.04
CA ARG A 435 19.09 2.15 14.62
C ARG A 435 19.94 1.97 13.38
N LEU A 436 19.59 2.66 12.31
CA LEU A 436 20.36 2.71 11.07
C LEU A 436 21.59 3.65 11.18
N PRO A 437 22.59 3.52 10.29
CA PRO A 437 23.69 4.48 10.19
C PRO A 437 23.23 5.91 9.98
N GLY A 438 24.03 6.89 10.43
CA GLY A 438 23.67 8.32 10.36
C GLY A 438 23.43 8.87 8.96
N ILE A 439 24.00 8.24 7.94
CA ILE A 439 23.82 8.63 6.52
C ILE A 439 22.35 8.50 6.07
N PHE A 440 21.57 7.59 6.67
CA PHE A 440 20.17 7.36 6.28
C PHE A 440 19.29 8.61 6.40
N LYS A 441 19.61 9.55 7.27
CA LYS A 441 18.88 10.83 7.33
C LYS A 441 19.00 11.65 6.04
N TRP A 442 20.15 11.58 5.35
CA TRP A 442 20.34 12.25 4.08
C TRP A 442 19.79 11.44 2.92
N ILE A 443 19.93 10.13 2.96
CA ILE A 443 19.33 9.21 1.99
C ILE A 443 17.82 9.42 1.95
N SER A 444 17.15 9.61 3.11
CA SER A 444 15.70 9.87 3.15
C SER A 444 15.31 11.14 2.40
N LEU A 445 16.10 12.21 2.49
CA LEU A 445 15.83 13.45 1.74
C LEU A 445 16.08 13.29 0.24
N VAL A 446 17.13 12.57 -0.14
CA VAL A 446 17.42 12.30 -1.57
C VAL A 446 16.27 11.49 -2.19
N ILE A 447 15.82 10.43 -1.51
CA ILE A 447 14.67 9.64 -1.98
C ILE A 447 13.41 10.50 -2.03
N ALA A 448 13.14 11.30 -0.99
CA ALA A 448 11.98 12.21 -0.97
C ALA A 448 11.99 13.19 -2.13
N PHE A 449 13.16 13.74 -2.48
CA PHE A 449 13.32 14.65 -3.62
C PHE A 449 13.09 13.93 -4.97
N CYS A 450 13.68 12.75 -5.17
CA CYS A 450 13.45 11.95 -6.38
C CYS A 450 11.96 11.61 -6.54
N LEU A 451 11.30 11.18 -5.46
CA LEU A 451 9.87 10.89 -5.47
C LEU A 451 9.03 12.15 -5.71
N PHE A 452 9.44 13.31 -5.19
CA PHE A 452 8.75 14.57 -5.46
C PHE A 452 8.81 14.96 -6.94
N VAL A 453 9.94 14.78 -7.61
CA VAL A 453 10.07 15.02 -9.05
C VAL A 453 9.21 14.04 -9.86
N MET A 454 9.22 12.75 -9.50
CA MET A 454 8.36 11.76 -10.13
C MET A 454 6.88 12.06 -9.89
N TRP A 455 6.50 12.49 -8.69
CA TRP A 455 5.12 12.82 -8.33
C TRP A 455 4.60 14.06 -9.06
N SER A 456 5.40 15.12 -9.12
CA SER A 456 4.97 16.41 -9.68
C SER A 456 5.02 16.43 -11.21
N TYR A 457 6.15 16.05 -11.80
CA TYR A 457 6.35 16.05 -13.25
C TYR A 457 6.00 14.69 -13.86
N GLY A 458 6.53 13.61 -13.31
CA GLY A 458 6.31 12.26 -13.83
C GLY A 458 4.85 11.85 -13.82
N GLY A 459 4.09 12.18 -12.76
CA GLY A 459 2.66 11.88 -12.66
C GLY A 459 1.83 12.60 -13.72
N TYR A 460 2.12 13.87 -13.99
CA TYR A 460 1.47 14.61 -15.08
C TYR A 460 1.79 13.99 -16.44
N GLU A 461 3.07 13.70 -16.72
CA GLU A 461 3.49 13.09 -18.00
C GLU A 461 2.93 11.68 -18.17
N TYR A 462 2.88 10.86 -17.12
CA TYR A 462 2.25 9.55 -17.17
C TYR A 462 0.76 9.65 -17.52
N SER A 463 0.04 10.58 -16.87
CA SER A 463 -1.37 10.80 -17.17
C SER A 463 -1.64 11.30 -18.60
N ARG A 464 -0.67 12.01 -19.19
CA ARG A 464 -0.69 12.48 -20.57
C ARG A 464 -0.45 11.33 -21.55
N ILE A 465 0.56 10.50 -21.29
CA ILE A 465 0.93 9.36 -22.14
C ILE A 465 -0.17 8.29 -22.10
N GLY A 466 -0.69 7.97 -20.93
CA GLY A 466 -1.71 6.95 -20.72
C GLY A 466 -3.16 7.43 -20.91
N ASP A 467 -3.39 8.67 -21.32
CA ASP A 467 -4.72 9.31 -21.46
C ASP A 467 -5.62 9.21 -20.22
N THR A 468 -5.01 9.29 -19.03
CA THR A 468 -5.68 9.15 -17.73
C THR A 468 -5.79 10.46 -16.97
N ARG A 469 -5.71 11.62 -17.63
CA ARG A 469 -5.69 12.96 -16.99
C ARG A 469 -6.87 13.20 -16.06
N ILE A 470 -8.07 12.78 -16.45
CA ILE A 470 -9.28 12.93 -15.61
C ILE A 470 -9.08 12.23 -14.25
N TYR A 471 -8.59 11.01 -14.26
CA TYR A 471 -8.35 10.23 -13.05
C TYR A 471 -7.21 10.80 -12.21
N TYR A 472 -6.13 11.27 -12.84
CA TYR A 472 -5.03 11.94 -12.18
C TYR A 472 -5.50 13.18 -11.42
N PHE A 473 -6.27 14.08 -12.05
CA PHE A 473 -6.82 15.25 -11.39
C PHE A 473 -7.89 14.93 -10.35
N LEU A 474 -8.70 13.89 -10.58
CA LEU A 474 -9.64 13.38 -9.58
C LEU A 474 -8.92 12.92 -8.31
N GLY A 475 -7.72 12.34 -8.42
CA GLY A 475 -6.87 12.01 -7.29
C GLY A 475 -6.57 13.25 -6.41
N PHE A 476 -6.26 14.40 -7.00
CA PHE A 476 -6.07 15.65 -6.23
C PHE A 476 -7.37 16.16 -5.62
N VAL A 477 -8.51 16.03 -6.30
CA VAL A 477 -9.81 16.41 -5.72
C VAL A 477 -10.10 15.59 -4.47
N VAL A 478 -9.89 14.27 -4.53
CA VAL A 478 -10.07 13.40 -3.36
C VAL A 478 -9.04 13.72 -2.26
N LEU A 479 -7.79 14.01 -2.63
CA LEU A 479 -6.77 14.43 -1.67
C LEU A 479 -7.18 15.69 -0.91
N LEU A 480 -7.74 16.69 -1.61
CA LEU A 480 -8.22 17.94 -1.01
C LEU A 480 -9.48 17.74 -0.15
N ALA A 481 -10.23 16.65 -0.30
CA ALA A 481 -11.39 16.34 0.54
C ALA A 481 -11.02 16.12 2.02
N TYR A 482 -9.74 15.96 2.35
CA TYR A 482 -9.24 16.02 3.72
C TYR A 482 -9.61 17.34 4.42
N ILE A 483 -9.54 18.48 3.71
CA ILE A 483 -9.75 19.82 4.28
C ILE A 483 -11.14 19.96 4.95
N PRO A 484 -12.26 19.71 4.25
CA PRO A 484 -13.58 19.81 4.89
C PRO A 484 -13.79 18.76 5.99
N LEU A 485 -13.20 17.55 5.89
CA LEU A 485 -13.30 16.54 6.94
C LEU A 485 -12.56 16.94 8.22
N HIS A 486 -11.36 17.52 8.08
CA HIS A 486 -10.61 18.08 9.20
C HIS A 486 -11.32 19.28 9.82
N TYR A 487 -11.87 20.18 8.99
CA TYR A 487 -12.66 21.31 9.46
C TYR A 487 -13.89 20.86 10.27
N TYR A 488 -14.62 19.84 9.78
CA TYR A 488 -15.74 19.27 10.50
C TYR A 488 -15.32 18.72 11.86
N ARG A 489 -14.21 17.96 11.94
CA ARG A 489 -13.68 17.45 13.20
C ARG A 489 -13.41 18.59 14.20
N THR A 490 -12.62 19.57 13.81
CA THR A 490 -12.09 20.60 14.72
C THR A 490 -13.12 21.67 15.08
N HIS A 491 -14.04 22.03 14.16
CA HIS A 491 -14.98 23.14 14.36
C HIS A 491 -16.41 22.68 14.71
N VAL A 492 -16.77 21.44 14.42
CA VAL A 492 -18.13 20.94 14.72
C VAL A 492 -18.09 19.89 15.85
N GLU A 493 -17.30 18.83 15.71
CA GLU A 493 -17.30 17.75 16.70
C GLU A 493 -16.60 18.16 18.01
N ASP A 494 -15.44 18.78 17.94
CA ASP A 494 -14.69 19.13 19.13
C ASP A 494 -15.35 20.28 19.91
N LYS A 495 -15.98 21.26 19.23
CA LYS A 495 -16.77 22.30 19.89
C LYS A 495 -18.04 21.78 20.58
N ARG A 496 -18.69 20.75 20.01
CA ARG A 496 -19.87 20.12 20.62
C ARG A 496 -19.52 19.26 21.83
N ALA A 497 -18.31 18.72 21.87
CA ALA A 497 -17.84 17.87 22.98
C ALA A 497 -17.26 18.66 24.15
N ALA A 498 -16.94 19.94 23.98
CA ALA A 498 -16.48 20.81 25.06
C ALA A 498 -17.67 21.17 25.95
N PRO A 499 -17.62 20.94 27.29
CA PRO A 499 -18.67 21.42 28.19
C PRO A 499 -18.74 22.94 28.12
N PRO A 500 -19.95 23.53 28.31
CA PRO A 500 -20.12 24.97 28.32
C PRO A 500 -19.18 25.59 29.38
N GLY A 501 -18.24 26.45 28.96
CA GLY A 501 -17.24 27.09 29.83
C GLY A 501 -15.83 26.50 29.79
N ALA A 502 -15.57 25.35 29.15
CA ALA A 502 -14.24 24.75 29.06
C ALA A 502 -13.27 25.51 28.11
N THR A 503 -13.82 26.28 27.17
CA THR A 503 -13.02 27.01 26.17
C THR A 503 -12.23 28.17 26.78
N GLU A 504 -12.71 28.78 27.88
CA GLU A 504 -11.98 29.87 28.56
C GLU A 504 -10.91 29.33 29.52
N GLN A 505 -11.14 28.16 30.14
CA GLN A 505 -10.18 27.57 31.09
C GLN A 505 -8.98 26.93 30.39
N THR A 506 -9.16 26.33 29.19
CA THR A 506 -8.05 25.77 28.42
C THR A 506 -7.17 26.82 27.77
N ALA A 507 -7.71 27.93 27.30
CA ALA A 507 -6.93 29.07 26.81
C ALA A 507 -6.06 29.69 27.92
N GLY A 508 -6.60 29.85 29.13
CA GLY A 508 -5.85 30.33 30.28
C GLY A 508 -4.86 29.34 30.92
N MET A 509 -4.95 28.04 30.59
CA MET A 509 -3.97 27.04 30.99
C MET A 509 -2.80 26.94 30.01
N GLU A 510 -3.04 27.09 28.72
CA GLU A 510 -1.98 27.12 27.70
C GLU A 510 -1.12 28.40 27.83
N GLU A 511 -1.71 29.57 28.15
CA GLU A 511 -0.95 30.80 28.45
C GLU A 511 -0.04 30.63 29.69
N ARG A 512 -0.49 29.95 30.74
CA ARG A 512 0.31 29.73 31.97
C ARG A 512 1.42 28.68 31.82
N ILE A 513 1.39 27.84 30.80
CA ILE A 513 2.45 26.87 30.51
C ILE A 513 3.57 27.52 29.69
N HIS A 514 3.29 28.59 28.97
CA HIS A 514 4.29 29.35 28.21
C HIS A 514 5.01 30.46 29.03
N GLU A 515 4.54 30.76 30.25
CA GLU A 515 5.18 31.75 31.14
C GLU A 515 6.12 31.12 32.22
N LYS A 516 6.34 29.80 32.18
CA LYS A 516 7.33 29.08 32.98
C LYS A 516 8.30 28.36 32.08
#